data_6c2440bd8f237293e8fe133f7aa480ef
#
_entry.id   6c2440bd8f237293e8fe133f7aa480ef
#
_cell.length_a   1.000
_cell.length_b   1.000
_cell.length_c   1.000
_cell.angle_alpha   90.00
_cell.angle_beta   90.00
_cell.angle_gamma   90.00
#
_symmetry.space_group_name_H-M   'P 1'
#
loop_
_entity.id
_entity.type
_entity.pdbx_description
1 polymer ?
#
loop_
_entity_poly.entity_id
_entity_poly.type
_entity_poly.pdbx_seq_one_letter_code
_entity_poly.pdbx_strand_id
1 'polypeptide(L)'
;QSVKADHIIVIRFSALGDVAMTVPVIASLAAQYPKLRISVVSRPMARPLFQHLAPNVDFMAADVGSEYHGVRGLNTLYRRMVAKHPTAVADLHDVLRTKFLRHRFTLEGFKVAHIDKHRKGKRRLCAQKDKELVQQPTSFDNYAEVFAKLGYPVSFSFTSIFPKEGADLTPLVPVVGQKGAKEVWVGLAPFAAHAGKIYPEEK
;
A
#
# COMPACT_ATOMS: atom_id res chain seq x y z
N GLN A 1 4.49 16.36 30.36
CA GLN A 1 4.92 16.37 28.94
C GLN A 1 4.04 15.38 28.19
N SER A 2 3.18 15.88 27.29
CA SER A 2 2.39 15.04 26.39
C SER A 2 3.37 14.27 25.49
N VAL A 3 3.43 12.95 25.65
CA VAL A 3 4.20 12.08 24.76
C VAL A 3 3.57 12.23 23.38
N LYS A 4 4.28 12.87 22.46
CA LYS A 4 3.83 13.04 21.08
C LYS A 4 3.68 11.64 20.45
N ALA A 5 2.48 11.29 20.02
CA ALA A 5 2.24 10.00 19.38
C ALA A 5 3.10 9.89 18.12
N ASP A 6 3.73 8.73 17.92
CA ASP A 6 4.49 8.46 16.70
C ASP A 6 3.58 8.52 15.47
N HIS A 7 4.15 8.98 14.36
CA HIS A 7 3.43 9.11 13.11
C HIS A 7 4.29 8.62 11.95
N ILE A 8 3.88 7.55 11.29
CA ILE A 8 4.54 6.99 10.12
C ILE A 8 3.84 7.42 8.84
N ILE A 9 4.59 7.98 7.89
CA ILE A 9 4.15 8.12 6.50
C ILE A 9 4.55 6.87 5.74
N VAL A 10 3.58 6.25 5.08
CA VAL A 10 3.76 5.06 4.23
C VAL A 10 3.58 5.45 2.78
N ILE A 11 4.58 5.20 1.94
CA ILE A 11 4.58 5.63 0.53
C ILE A 11 4.53 4.42 -0.40
N ARG A 12 3.45 4.31 -1.22
CA ARG A 12 3.36 3.41 -2.36
C ARG A 12 2.40 3.93 -3.40
N PHE A 13 2.90 4.30 -4.58
CA PHE A 13 2.09 4.93 -5.64
C PHE A 13 1.47 3.95 -6.64
N SER A 14 2.09 2.78 -6.88
CA SER A 14 1.68 1.82 -7.92
C SER A 14 2.33 0.43 -7.75
N ALA A 15 1.91 -0.64 -8.45
CA ALA A 15 0.64 -0.70 -9.15
C ALA A 15 -0.50 -0.90 -8.17
N LEU A 16 -1.79 -0.81 -8.62
CA LEU A 16 -2.94 -0.91 -7.70
C LEU A 16 -2.94 -2.23 -6.91
N GLY A 17 -2.63 -3.36 -7.56
CA GLY A 17 -2.53 -4.65 -6.87
C GLY A 17 -1.45 -4.68 -5.78
N ASP A 18 -0.28 -4.09 -6.06
CA ASP A 18 0.78 -3.98 -5.05
C ASP A 18 0.39 -3.04 -3.91
N VAL A 19 -0.38 -1.97 -4.19
CA VAL A 19 -0.93 -1.08 -3.15
C VAL A 19 -1.94 -1.86 -2.31
N ALA A 20 -2.84 -2.63 -2.92
CA ALA A 20 -3.80 -3.49 -2.22
C ALA A 20 -3.10 -4.50 -1.30
N MET A 21 -1.95 -5.07 -1.72
CA MET A 21 -1.16 -5.98 -0.90
C MET A 21 -0.52 -5.31 0.33
N THR A 22 -0.48 -3.99 0.43
CA THR A 22 -0.04 -3.31 1.67
C THR A 22 -1.13 -3.27 2.73
N VAL A 23 -2.41 -3.41 2.34
CA VAL A 23 -3.57 -3.28 3.23
C VAL A 23 -3.52 -4.25 4.42
N PRO A 24 -3.29 -5.57 4.23
CA PRO A 24 -3.20 -6.51 5.36
C PRO A 24 -2.11 -6.15 6.37
N VAL A 25 -0.98 -5.65 5.87
CA VAL A 25 0.17 -5.27 6.71
C VAL A 25 -0.16 -4.02 7.51
N ILE A 26 -0.71 -2.99 6.84
CA ILE A 26 -1.07 -1.71 7.47
C ILE A 26 -2.22 -1.89 8.47
N ALA A 27 -3.22 -2.71 8.15
CA ALA A 27 -4.31 -3.02 9.07
C ALA A 27 -3.80 -3.73 10.33
N SER A 28 -2.93 -4.73 10.17
CA SER A 28 -2.32 -5.44 11.29
C SER A 28 -1.44 -4.53 12.14
N LEU A 29 -0.64 -3.67 11.50
CA LEU A 29 0.16 -2.65 12.18
C LEU A 29 -0.73 -1.69 12.99
N ALA A 30 -1.80 -1.19 12.39
CA ALA A 30 -2.72 -0.26 13.02
C ALA A 30 -3.42 -0.87 14.25
N ALA A 31 -3.83 -2.13 14.13
CA ALA A 31 -4.45 -2.87 15.24
C ALA A 31 -3.47 -3.15 16.40
N GLN A 32 -2.22 -3.50 16.05
CA GLN A 32 -1.18 -3.81 17.03
C GLN A 32 -0.67 -2.55 17.76
N TYR A 33 -0.66 -1.40 17.08
CA TYR A 33 -0.16 -0.12 17.61
C TYR A 33 -1.24 0.97 17.53
N PRO A 34 -2.29 0.94 18.37
CA PRO A 34 -3.45 1.85 18.25
C PRO A 34 -3.11 3.34 18.50
N LYS A 35 -1.98 3.63 19.16
CA LYS A 35 -1.50 5.01 19.35
C LYS A 35 -0.62 5.52 18.21
N LEU A 36 -0.17 4.64 17.32
CA LEU A 36 0.62 4.99 16.15
C LEU A 36 -0.31 5.60 15.09
N ARG A 37 -0.02 6.81 14.63
CA ARG A 37 -0.69 7.40 13.47
C ARG A 37 -0.03 6.90 12.20
N ILE A 38 -0.83 6.55 11.20
CA ILE A 38 -0.35 6.03 9.91
C ILE A 38 -1.00 6.84 8.79
N SER A 39 -0.20 7.56 8.01
CA SER A 39 -0.67 8.25 6.79
C SER A 39 -0.19 7.51 5.56
N VAL A 40 -1.12 6.91 4.83
CA VAL A 40 -0.82 6.24 3.56
C VAL A 40 -0.85 7.24 2.43
N VAL A 41 0.27 7.38 1.72
CA VAL A 41 0.43 8.27 0.57
C VAL A 41 0.44 7.43 -0.70
N SER A 42 -0.62 7.55 -1.49
CA SER A 42 -0.80 6.78 -2.72
C SER A 42 -1.61 7.56 -3.76
N ARG A 43 -1.77 6.99 -4.96
CA ARG A 43 -2.59 7.60 -6.01
C ARG A 43 -4.06 7.66 -5.58
N PRO A 44 -4.83 8.67 -6.06
CA PRO A 44 -6.23 8.87 -5.65
C PRO A 44 -7.12 7.64 -5.77
N MET A 45 -6.92 6.82 -6.81
CA MET A 45 -7.68 5.58 -7.06
C MET A 45 -7.54 4.52 -5.97
N ALA A 46 -6.52 4.60 -5.12
CA ALA A 46 -6.32 3.66 -4.03
C ALA A 46 -7.07 4.04 -2.74
N ARG A 47 -7.70 5.24 -2.68
CA ARG A 47 -8.40 5.73 -1.49
C ARG A 47 -9.39 4.73 -0.89
N PRO A 48 -10.26 4.04 -1.68
CA PRO A 48 -11.25 3.11 -1.13
C PRO A 48 -10.64 1.95 -0.33
N LEU A 49 -9.37 1.58 -0.59
CA LEU A 49 -8.68 0.51 0.12
C LEU A 49 -8.31 0.89 1.57
N PHE A 50 -8.24 2.19 1.90
CA PHE A 50 -7.73 2.68 3.18
C PHE A 50 -8.74 3.55 3.94
N GLN A 51 -9.80 4.01 3.29
CA GLN A 51 -10.71 5.04 3.80
C GLN A 51 -11.35 4.67 5.14
N HIS A 52 -11.57 3.39 5.42
CA HIS A 52 -12.18 2.89 6.65
C HIS A 52 -11.38 1.74 7.28
N LEU A 53 -10.07 1.69 6.99
CA LEU A 53 -9.25 0.55 7.38
C LEU A 53 -9.05 0.46 8.90
N ALA A 54 -8.74 1.58 9.55
CA ALA A 54 -8.62 1.68 11.01
C ALA A 54 -8.69 3.16 11.45
N PRO A 55 -9.09 3.44 12.71
CA PRO A 55 -9.23 4.82 13.22
C PRO A 55 -7.92 5.64 13.20
N ASN A 56 -6.77 4.96 13.30
CA ASN A 56 -5.43 5.57 13.30
C ASN A 56 -4.75 5.55 11.93
N VAL A 57 -5.47 5.18 10.86
CA VAL A 57 -5.00 5.21 9.47
C VAL A 57 -5.72 6.32 8.71
N ASP A 58 -4.97 7.23 8.11
CA ASP A 58 -5.49 8.22 7.17
C ASP A 58 -4.88 8.02 5.77
N PHE A 59 -5.56 8.57 4.76
CA PHE A 59 -5.14 8.47 3.37
C PHE A 59 -4.88 9.85 2.77
N MET A 60 -3.68 10.04 2.24
CA MET A 60 -3.27 11.23 1.53
C MET A 60 -3.12 10.92 0.03
N ALA A 61 -4.01 11.46 -0.76
CA ALA A 61 -3.93 11.33 -2.21
C ALA A 61 -2.74 12.11 -2.77
N ALA A 62 -1.98 11.47 -3.65
CA ALA A 62 -0.85 12.05 -4.35
C ALA A 62 -0.84 11.60 -5.82
N ASP A 63 -1.31 12.44 -6.72
CA ASP A 63 -1.21 12.17 -8.15
C ASP A 63 0.17 12.58 -8.67
N VAL A 64 1.09 11.62 -8.64
CA VAL A 64 2.47 11.79 -9.11
C VAL A 64 2.59 11.78 -10.64
N GLY A 65 1.52 11.56 -11.35
CA GLY A 65 1.43 11.65 -12.82
C GLY A 65 1.06 13.05 -13.31
N SER A 66 0.34 13.83 -12.51
CA SER A 66 -0.13 15.18 -12.84
C SER A 66 0.32 16.22 -11.81
N GLU A 67 -0.41 16.36 -10.69
CA GLU A 67 -0.21 17.40 -9.66
C GLU A 67 1.22 17.41 -9.09
N TYR A 68 1.80 16.23 -8.84
CA TYR A 68 3.14 16.10 -8.26
C TYR A 68 4.17 15.60 -9.27
N HIS A 69 4.01 15.98 -10.53
CA HIS A 69 4.94 15.60 -11.59
C HIS A 69 6.29 16.34 -11.47
N GLY A 70 7.38 15.63 -11.80
CA GLY A 70 8.74 16.17 -11.80
C GLY A 70 9.27 16.57 -10.42
N VAL A 71 10.45 17.18 -10.39
CA VAL A 71 11.14 17.55 -9.13
C VAL A 71 10.37 18.60 -8.34
N ARG A 72 9.78 19.60 -9.02
CA ARG A 72 8.98 20.66 -8.37
C ARG A 72 7.74 20.06 -7.71
N GLY A 73 6.99 19.20 -8.41
CA GLY A 73 5.84 18.51 -7.86
C GLY A 73 6.21 17.62 -6.68
N LEU A 74 7.29 16.85 -6.77
CA LEU A 74 7.78 16.03 -5.66
C LEU A 74 8.21 16.86 -4.44
N ASN A 75 8.79 18.05 -4.63
CA ASN A 75 9.07 18.96 -3.52
C ASN A 75 7.80 19.48 -2.85
N THR A 76 6.77 19.77 -3.62
CA THR A 76 5.45 20.18 -3.08
C THR A 76 4.85 19.04 -2.27
N LEU A 77 4.88 17.81 -2.79
CA LEU A 77 4.42 16.61 -2.08
C LEU A 77 5.22 16.40 -0.78
N TYR A 78 6.55 16.54 -0.84
CA TYR A 78 7.41 16.46 0.34
C TYR A 78 6.98 17.42 1.44
N ARG A 79 6.80 18.73 1.12
CA ARG A 79 6.35 19.75 2.09
C ARG A 79 4.99 19.39 2.70
N ARG A 80 4.08 18.88 1.89
CA ARG A 80 2.76 18.44 2.33
C ARG A 80 2.83 17.23 3.29
N MET A 81 3.77 16.31 3.05
CA MET A 81 4.02 15.20 3.97
C MET A 81 4.65 15.69 5.28
N VAL A 82 5.64 16.58 5.23
CA VAL A 82 6.27 17.17 6.43
C VAL A 82 5.27 17.93 7.27
N ALA A 83 4.31 18.63 6.65
CA ALA A 83 3.23 19.35 7.35
C ALA A 83 2.32 18.43 8.19
N LYS A 84 2.35 17.11 7.96
CA LYS A 84 1.68 16.13 8.82
C LYS A 84 2.47 15.78 10.09
N HIS A 85 3.66 16.35 10.26
CA HIS A 85 4.57 16.12 11.39
C HIS A 85 4.89 14.64 11.61
N PRO A 86 5.43 13.91 10.61
CA PRO A 86 5.83 12.53 10.79
C PRO A 86 7.03 12.39 11.73
N THR A 87 7.16 11.23 12.36
CA THR A 87 8.35 10.82 13.09
C THR A 87 9.20 9.84 12.27
N ALA A 88 8.58 9.14 11.33
CA ALA A 88 9.24 8.18 10.45
C ALA A 88 8.55 8.06 9.08
N VAL A 89 9.30 7.52 8.11
CA VAL A 89 8.84 7.29 6.73
C VAL A 89 9.15 5.86 6.30
N ALA A 90 8.13 5.15 5.82
CA ALA A 90 8.19 3.82 5.25
C ALA A 90 8.01 3.89 3.73
N ASP A 91 9.09 3.72 2.97
CA ASP A 91 9.02 3.62 1.50
C ASP A 91 8.80 2.15 1.08
N LEU A 92 7.57 1.79 0.77
CA LEU A 92 7.19 0.47 0.29
C LEU A 92 7.27 0.34 -1.23
N HIS A 93 7.80 1.34 -1.93
CA HIS A 93 7.81 1.38 -3.40
C HIS A 93 9.22 1.24 -4.01
N ASP A 94 10.22 1.92 -3.45
CA ASP A 94 11.62 1.94 -3.91
C ASP A 94 11.77 2.16 -5.43
N VAL A 95 11.20 3.26 -5.91
CA VAL A 95 11.35 3.77 -7.28
C VAL A 95 12.00 5.15 -7.26
N LEU A 96 12.43 5.67 -8.42
CA LEU A 96 13.16 6.95 -8.51
C LEU A 96 12.45 8.10 -7.77
N ARG A 97 11.13 8.23 -7.92
CA ARG A 97 10.33 9.26 -7.23
C ARG A 97 10.37 9.13 -5.71
N THR A 98 10.23 7.89 -5.19
CA THR A 98 10.27 7.66 -3.74
C THR A 98 11.68 7.76 -3.18
N LYS A 99 12.71 7.42 -3.96
CA LYS A 99 14.12 7.66 -3.59
C LYS A 99 14.41 9.14 -3.41
N PHE A 100 13.89 10.00 -4.29
CA PHE A 100 14.00 11.44 -4.14
C PHE A 100 13.36 11.93 -2.83
N LEU A 101 12.10 11.52 -2.56
CA LEU A 101 11.40 11.88 -1.33
C LEU A 101 12.14 11.37 -0.10
N ARG A 102 12.56 10.10 -0.11
CA ARG A 102 13.31 9.46 0.96
C ARG A 102 14.61 10.19 1.27
N HIS A 103 15.36 10.57 0.22
CA HIS A 103 16.60 11.34 0.38
C HIS A 103 16.34 12.68 1.09
N ARG A 104 15.28 13.39 0.71
CA ARG A 104 14.88 14.64 1.38
C ARG A 104 14.57 14.43 2.86
N PHE A 105 13.79 13.39 3.21
CA PHE A 105 13.50 13.05 4.60
C PHE A 105 14.77 12.69 5.38
N THR A 106 15.67 11.93 4.78
CA THR A 106 16.95 11.54 5.42
C THR A 106 17.83 12.77 5.70
N LEU A 107 17.93 13.71 4.76
CA LEU A 107 18.70 14.94 4.94
C LEU A 107 18.18 15.83 6.08
N GLU A 108 16.87 15.81 6.35
CA GLU A 108 16.26 16.55 7.46
C GLU A 108 16.21 15.73 8.77
N GLY A 109 16.88 14.57 8.81
CA GLY A 109 17.05 13.78 10.04
C GLY A 109 15.86 12.88 10.41
N PHE A 110 14.89 12.67 9.52
CA PHE A 110 13.79 11.76 9.76
C PHE A 110 14.26 10.30 9.74
N LYS A 111 13.66 9.45 10.56
CA LYS A 111 13.85 8.00 10.51
C LYS A 111 13.19 7.44 9.25
N VAL A 112 13.99 6.79 8.39
CA VAL A 112 13.50 6.30 7.08
C VAL A 112 13.88 4.83 6.90
N ALA A 113 12.91 4.01 6.48
CA ALA A 113 13.15 2.65 6.01
C ALA A 113 12.52 2.43 4.65
N HIS A 114 13.05 1.49 3.89
CA HIS A 114 12.53 1.17 2.56
C HIS A 114 12.55 -0.34 2.30
N ILE A 115 11.70 -0.75 1.37
CA ILE A 115 11.56 -2.14 0.95
C ILE A 115 12.83 -2.65 0.27
N ASP A 116 13.28 -3.85 0.65
CA ASP A 116 14.17 -4.65 -0.18
C ASP A 116 13.32 -5.50 -1.14
N LYS A 117 13.57 -5.35 -2.44
CA LYS A 117 12.86 -6.11 -3.49
C LYS A 117 13.49 -7.46 -3.77
N HIS A 118 14.55 -7.82 -3.09
CA HIS A 118 15.30 -9.09 -3.28
C HIS A 118 15.60 -9.41 -4.74
N ARG A 119 16.01 -8.39 -5.53
CA ARG A 119 16.21 -8.51 -6.99
C ARG A 119 17.27 -9.53 -7.35
N LYS A 120 18.32 -9.69 -6.52
CA LYS A 120 19.38 -10.69 -6.74
C LYS A 120 18.83 -12.11 -6.61
N GLY A 121 18.09 -12.41 -5.54
CA GLY A 121 17.46 -13.71 -5.31
C GLY A 121 16.45 -14.04 -6.41
N LYS A 122 15.58 -13.09 -6.78
CA LYS A 122 14.62 -13.25 -7.88
C LYS A 122 15.32 -13.51 -9.23
N ARG A 123 16.43 -12.83 -9.51
CA ARG A 123 17.22 -13.06 -10.72
C ARG A 123 17.81 -14.48 -10.78
N ARG A 124 18.35 -14.98 -9.64
CA ARG A 124 18.86 -16.36 -9.53
C ARG A 124 17.75 -17.39 -9.70
N LEU A 125 16.59 -17.14 -9.08
CA LEU A 125 15.42 -18.00 -9.23
C LEU A 125 14.92 -18.11 -10.66
N CYS A 126 15.02 -17.04 -11.47
CA CYS A 126 14.60 -17.00 -12.87
C CYS A 126 15.74 -17.22 -13.86
N ALA A 127 16.96 -17.56 -13.41
CA ALA A 127 18.10 -17.81 -14.30
C ALA A 127 17.87 -19.03 -15.18
N GLN A 128 18.39 -19.01 -16.41
CA GLN A 128 18.34 -20.17 -17.33
C GLN A 128 19.38 -21.23 -16.96
N LYS A 129 20.56 -20.80 -16.49
CA LYS A 129 21.63 -21.67 -15.99
C LYS A 129 21.89 -21.38 -14.52
N ASP A 130 22.34 -22.39 -13.78
CA ASP A 130 22.66 -22.33 -12.35
C ASP A 130 21.52 -21.74 -11.50
N LYS A 131 20.30 -22.20 -11.81
CA LYS A 131 19.07 -21.75 -11.17
C LYS A 131 19.02 -22.20 -9.71
N GLU A 132 18.89 -21.22 -8.81
CA GLU A 132 18.70 -21.49 -7.38
C GLU A 132 17.19 -21.45 -7.03
N LEU A 133 16.62 -22.62 -6.74
CA LEU A 133 15.21 -22.75 -6.33
C LEU A 133 15.03 -22.47 -4.82
N VAL A 134 15.31 -21.24 -4.41
CA VAL A 134 15.14 -20.79 -3.02
C VAL A 134 13.90 -19.93 -2.92
N GLN A 135 13.01 -20.28 -1.98
CA GLN A 135 11.80 -19.50 -1.68
C GLN A 135 12.19 -18.06 -1.33
N GLN A 136 11.65 -17.09 -2.06
CA GLN A 136 11.85 -15.67 -1.76
C GLN A 136 10.77 -15.20 -0.77
N PRO A 137 11.07 -14.18 0.07
CA PRO A 137 10.06 -13.57 0.94
C PRO A 137 8.86 -13.08 0.15
N THR A 138 7.68 -13.20 0.73
CA THR A 138 6.44 -12.69 0.13
C THR A 138 6.45 -11.16 0.10
N SER A 139 5.53 -10.56 -0.65
CA SER A 139 5.36 -9.10 -0.61
C SER A 139 4.94 -8.61 0.78
N PHE A 140 4.15 -9.41 1.50
CA PHE A 140 3.72 -9.09 2.87
C PHE A 140 4.91 -9.07 3.83
N ASP A 141 5.81 -10.07 3.77
CA ASP A 141 7.01 -10.13 4.58
C ASP A 141 7.93 -8.92 4.30
N ASN A 142 8.11 -8.58 3.02
CA ASN A 142 8.91 -7.44 2.61
C ASN A 142 8.36 -6.11 3.14
N TYR A 143 7.03 -5.94 3.17
CA TYR A 143 6.40 -4.73 3.74
C TYR A 143 6.52 -4.73 5.27
N ALA A 144 6.27 -5.85 5.93
CA ALA A 144 6.41 -5.98 7.38
C ALA A 144 7.83 -5.68 7.87
N GLU A 145 8.85 -6.13 7.12
CA GLU A 145 10.25 -5.86 7.42
C GLU A 145 10.58 -4.35 7.44
N VAL A 146 9.95 -3.55 6.56
CA VAL A 146 10.14 -2.08 6.57
C VAL A 146 9.68 -1.49 7.89
N PHE A 147 8.52 -1.91 8.40
CA PHE A 147 8.02 -1.43 9.69
C PHE A 147 8.87 -1.94 10.86
N ALA A 148 9.36 -3.19 10.80
CA ALA A 148 10.29 -3.72 11.81
C ALA A 148 11.58 -2.89 11.89
N LYS A 149 12.15 -2.45 10.76
CA LYS A 149 13.30 -1.53 10.70
C LYS A 149 13.02 -0.16 11.33
N LEU A 150 11.77 0.26 11.33
CA LEU A 150 11.33 1.48 12.01
C LEU A 150 11.06 1.27 13.52
N GLY A 151 11.10 0.04 14.01
CA GLY A 151 10.84 -0.32 15.41
C GLY A 151 9.42 -0.80 15.67
N TYR A 152 8.67 -1.12 14.62
CA TYR A 152 7.28 -1.59 14.66
C TYR A 152 7.13 -2.94 13.97
N PRO A 153 7.62 -4.07 14.56
CA PRO A 153 7.42 -5.40 13.99
C PRO A 153 5.93 -5.73 13.90
N VAL A 154 5.51 -6.35 12.79
CA VAL A 154 4.10 -6.61 12.49
C VAL A 154 3.80 -8.10 12.63
N SER A 155 2.78 -8.43 13.44
CA SER A 155 2.14 -9.74 13.47
C SER A 155 0.82 -9.67 12.70
N PHE A 156 0.65 -10.55 11.71
CA PHE A 156 -0.53 -10.50 10.83
C PHE A 156 -1.80 -10.91 11.54
N SER A 157 -2.82 -10.05 11.51
CA SER A 157 -4.14 -10.27 12.12
C SER A 157 -5.30 -9.83 11.21
N PHE A 158 -4.99 -9.46 9.96
CA PHE A 158 -5.97 -8.97 8.99
C PHE A 158 -6.89 -10.08 8.48
N THR A 159 -8.19 -9.81 8.39
CA THR A 159 -9.19 -10.72 7.84
C THR A 159 -9.92 -10.15 6.62
N SER A 160 -10.36 -8.88 6.67
CA SER A 160 -11.13 -8.24 5.60
C SER A 160 -11.07 -6.72 5.72
N ILE A 161 -11.21 -6.01 4.58
CA ILE A 161 -11.46 -4.56 4.54
C ILE A 161 -12.94 -4.24 4.73
N PHE A 162 -13.82 -5.23 4.61
CA PHE A 162 -15.26 -5.05 4.79
C PHE A 162 -15.66 -5.32 6.23
N PRO A 163 -16.66 -4.61 6.76
CA PRO A 163 -17.26 -4.91 8.05
C PRO A 163 -17.94 -6.30 8.03
N LYS A 164 -18.29 -6.82 9.20
CA LYS A 164 -18.96 -8.14 9.32
C LYS A 164 -20.28 -8.19 8.57
N GLU A 165 -20.97 -7.08 8.49
CA GLU A 165 -22.26 -6.87 7.80
C GLU A 165 -22.10 -6.92 6.27
N GLY A 166 -20.86 -6.94 5.77
CA GLY A 166 -20.54 -6.93 4.34
C GLY A 166 -20.42 -5.53 3.76
N ALA A 167 -20.34 -5.46 2.42
CA ALA A 167 -20.26 -4.19 1.69
C ALA A 167 -21.67 -3.65 1.40
N ASP A 168 -21.80 -2.32 1.38
CA ASP A 168 -22.98 -1.65 0.86
C ASP A 168 -23.06 -1.83 -0.66
N LEU A 169 -24.09 -2.54 -1.13
CA LEU A 169 -24.34 -2.80 -2.55
C LEU A 169 -25.29 -1.78 -3.18
N THR A 170 -25.83 -0.82 -2.41
CA THR A 170 -26.75 0.22 -2.90
C THR A 170 -26.25 0.93 -4.16
N PRO A 171 -24.95 1.28 -4.30
CA PRO A 171 -24.44 1.91 -5.53
C PRO A 171 -24.55 1.04 -6.79
N LEU A 172 -24.70 -0.28 -6.64
CA LEU A 172 -24.84 -1.21 -7.78
C LEU A 172 -26.30 -1.41 -8.21
N VAL A 173 -27.26 -1.09 -7.35
CA VAL A 173 -28.70 -1.29 -7.62
C VAL A 173 -29.18 -0.69 -8.94
N PRO A 174 -28.76 0.53 -9.36
CA PRO A 174 -29.16 1.09 -10.65
C PRO A 174 -28.69 0.28 -11.87
N VAL A 175 -27.64 -0.53 -11.71
CA VAL A 175 -27.03 -1.30 -12.82
C VAL A 175 -27.51 -2.75 -12.84
N VAL A 176 -27.61 -3.39 -11.68
CA VAL A 176 -27.85 -4.85 -11.56
C VAL A 176 -29.17 -5.19 -10.86
N GLY A 177 -29.93 -4.21 -10.39
CA GLY A 177 -31.15 -4.43 -9.62
C GLY A 177 -30.89 -4.71 -8.13
N GLN A 178 -31.97 -4.88 -7.36
CA GLN A 178 -31.89 -5.25 -5.96
C GLN A 178 -31.59 -6.74 -5.79
N LYS A 179 -30.64 -7.07 -4.92
CA LYS A 179 -30.29 -8.45 -4.58
C LYS A 179 -31.41 -9.07 -3.72
N GLY A 180 -32.00 -10.14 -4.19
CA GLY A 180 -32.95 -10.95 -3.42
C GLY A 180 -32.26 -11.68 -2.25
N ALA A 181 -33.03 -11.93 -1.18
CA ALA A 181 -32.49 -12.54 0.04
C ALA A 181 -31.85 -13.94 -0.17
N LYS A 182 -32.28 -14.68 -1.19
CA LYS A 182 -31.78 -16.02 -1.54
C LYS A 182 -30.83 -16.04 -2.73
N GLU A 183 -30.54 -14.87 -3.32
CA GLU A 183 -29.68 -14.79 -4.49
C GLU A 183 -28.21 -14.78 -4.10
N VAL A 184 -27.40 -15.51 -4.86
CA VAL A 184 -25.94 -15.47 -4.79
C VAL A 184 -25.43 -14.70 -6.01
N TRP A 185 -24.73 -13.59 -5.77
CA TRP A 185 -24.10 -12.83 -6.84
C TRP A 185 -22.63 -13.20 -6.94
N VAL A 186 -22.17 -13.41 -8.16
CA VAL A 186 -20.77 -13.68 -8.48
C VAL A 186 -20.26 -12.53 -9.35
N GLY A 187 -19.26 -11.82 -8.87
CA GLY A 187 -18.58 -10.80 -9.65
C GLY A 187 -17.49 -11.41 -10.51
N LEU A 188 -17.51 -11.14 -11.81
CA LEU A 188 -16.49 -11.56 -12.77
C LEU A 188 -15.78 -10.34 -13.35
N ALA A 189 -14.43 -10.31 -13.24
CA ALA A 189 -13.59 -9.26 -13.80
C ALA A 189 -12.55 -9.86 -14.78
N PRO A 190 -12.97 -10.25 -16.01
CA PRO A 190 -12.13 -11.03 -16.94
C PRO A 190 -11.11 -10.17 -17.68
N PHE A 191 -11.28 -8.84 -17.69
CA PHE A 191 -10.46 -7.92 -18.47
C PHE A 191 -9.23 -7.45 -17.69
N ALA A 192 -8.13 -7.23 -18.40
CA ALA A 192 -6.90 -6.70 -17.86
C ALA A 192 -6.22 -5.75 -18.85
N ALA A 193 -5.34 -4.88 -18.37
CA ALA A 193 -4.57 -3.94 -19.20
C ALA A 193 -3.58 -4.64 -20.14
N HIS A 194 -3.18 -5.89 -19.83
CA HIS A 194 -2.22 -6.66 -20.61
C HIS A 194 -2.89 -7.91 -21.18
N ALA A 195 -2.79 -8.12 -22.49
CA ALA A 195 -3.41 -9.24 -23.20
C ALA A 195 -3.14 -10.62 -22.56
N GLY A 196 -1.91 -10.88 -22.10
CA GLY A 196 -1.57 -12.13 -21.43
C GLY A 196 -2.19 -12.37 -20.05
N LYS A 197 -3.01 -11.42 -19.55
CA LYS A 197 -3.75 -11.51 -18.28
C LYS A 197 -5.27 -11.49 -18.49
N ILE A 198 -5.72 -11.38 -19.74
CA ILE A 198 -7.15 -11.44 -20.10
C ILE A 198 -7.56 -12.89 -20.12
N TYR A 199 -8.71 -13.22 -19.52
CA TYR A 199 -9.29 -14.56 -19.65
C TYR A 199 -9.83 -14.71 -21.08
N PRO A 200 -9.47 -15.78 -21.83
CA PRO A 200 -9.94 -15.98 -23.20
C PRO A 200 -11.47 -16.19 -23.23
N GLU A 201 -12.18 -15.43 -24.10
CA GLU A 201 -13.65 -15.52 -24.23
C GLU A 201 -14.11 -16.88 -24.75
N GLU A 202 -13.23 -17.62 -25.43
CA GLU A 202 -13.51 -18.93 -26.04
C GLU A 202 -13.42 -20.10 -25.03
N LYS A 203 -13.16 -19.84 -23.75
CA LYS A 203 -13.08 -20.84 -22.69
C LYS A 203 -14.11 -20.60 -21.62
#